data_8b19df9685f6c1e400394ffa80089b58
#
_entry.id   8b19df9685f6c1e400394ffa80089b58
#
_cell.length_a   1.000
_cell.length_b   1.000
_cell.length_c   1.000
_cell.angle_alpha   90.00
_cell.angle_beta   90.00
_cell.angle_gamma   90.00
#
_symmetry.space_group_name_H-M   'P 1'
#
loop_
_entity.id
_entity.type
_entity.pdbx_description
1 polymer ?
#
loop_
_entity_poly.entity_id
_entity_poly.type
_entity_poly.pdbx_seq_one_letter_code
_entity_poly.pdbx_strand_id
1 'polypeptide(L)'
;MYEEILYYELIKLGYRADRQLLLPIEYEELHIKDAYKVDLLIEGMLVLELKSVHPLPLVYFNQIRTHLSLLNLKHGMLLNFKVELMKDGIYRVFNNFGKESL
;
A
#
# COMPACT_ATOMS: atom_id res chain seq x y z
N MET A 1 -6.90 14.27 1.50
CA MET A 1 -8.36 14.24 1.71
C MET A 1 -8.98 12.88 1.40
N TYR A 2 -8.64 12.27 0.26
CA TYR A 2 -9.20 10.94 -0.06
C TYR A 2 -8.88 9.90 1.00
N GLU A 3 -7.67 9.93 1.54
CA GLU A 3 -7.26 8.96 2.55
C GLU A 3 -8.13 9.07 3.80
N GLU A 4 -8.40 10.27 4.24
CA GLU A 4 -9.20 10.50 5.45
C GLU A 4 -10.63 10.01 5.27
N ILE A 5 -11.21 10.29 4.12
CA ILE A 5 -12.57 9.86 3.82
C ILE A 5 -12.64 8.34 3.73
N LEU A 6 -11.69 7.73 3.04
CA LEU A 6 -11.67 6.28 2.91
C LEU A 6 -11.46 5.61 4.26
N TYR A 7 -10.55 6.13 5.06
CA TYR A 7 -10.32 5.61 6.39
C TYR A 7 -11.61 5.66 7.23
N TYR A 8 -12.29 6.80 7.19
CA TYR A 8 -13.54 6.97 7.93
C TYR A 8 -14.58 5.93 7.50
N GLU A 9 -14.73 5.72 6.20
CA GLU A 9 -15.69 4.75 5.68
C GLU A 9 -15.32 3.33 6.07
N LEU A 10 -14.05 2.99 6.05
CA LEU A 10 -13.59 1.67 6.43
C LEU A 10 -13.89 1.38 7.91
N ILE A 11 -13.61 2.35 8.77
CA ILE A 11 -13.87 2.20 10.20
C ILE A 11 -15.37 2.07 10.45
N LYS A 12 -16.17 2.86 9.74
CA LYS A 12 -17.63 2.81 9.87
C LYS A 12 -18.18 1.45 9.46
N LEU A 13 -17.56 0.79 8.48
CA LEU A 13 -17.94 -0.54 8.04
C LEU A 13 -17.43 -1.65 8.95
N GLY A 14 -16.64 -1.30 9.95
CA GLY A 14 -16.17 -2.29 10.92
C GLY A 14 -14.78 -2.84 10.64
N TYR A 15 -14.08 -2.32 9.65
CA TYR A 15 -12.71 -2.76 9.38
C TYR A 15 -11.72 -2.09 10.29
N ARG A 16 -10.65 -2.80 10.60
CA ARG A 16 -9.50 -2.19 11.28
C ARG A 16 -8.54 -1.69 10.21
N ALA A 17 -8.08 -0.46 10.37
CA ALA A 17 -7.16 0.13 9.43
C ALA A 17 -6.11 0.96 10.17
N ASP A 18 -4.86 0.85 9.73
CA ASP A 18 -3.76 1.66 10.23
C ASP A 18 -3.38 2.65 9.16
N ARG A 19 -3.32 3.92 9.52
CA ARG A 19 -2.98 5.00 8.59
C ARG A 19 -1.53 5.39 8.73
N GLN A 20 -0.89 5.72 7.60
CA GLN A 20 0.47 6.27 7.58
C GLN A 20 1.42 5.41 8.41
N LEU A 21 1.38 4.12 8.14
CA LEU A 21 2.21 3.15 8.85
C LEU A 21 3.66 3.29 8.41
N LEU A 22 4.54 3.53 9.37
CA LEU A 22 5.96 3.69 9.09
C LEU A 22 6.65 2.35 9.13
N LEU A 23 7.47 2.07 8.12
CA LEU A 23 8.19 0.81 8.02
C LEU A 23 9.68 1.08 8.14
N PRO A 24 10.35 0.42 9.08
CA PRO A 24 11.79 0.59 9.24
C PRO A 24 12.56 -0.30 8.28
N ILE A 25 13.81 0.06 8.07
CA ILE A 25 14.77 -0.79 7.37
C ILE A 25 15.99 -0.95 8.25
N GLU A 26 16.49 -2.17 8.31
CA GLU A 26 17.74 -2.46 8.98
C GLU A 26 18.70 -3.04 7.95
N TYR A 27 19.85 -2.41 7.84
CA TYR A 27 20.90 -2.87 6.95
C TYR A 27 22.20 -2.88 7.75
N GLU A 28 22.67 -4.08 8.08
CA GLU A 28 23.81 -4.28 8.95
C GLU A 28 23.60 -3.53 10.26
N GLU A 29 24.42 -2.52 10.57
CA GLU A 29 24.27 -1.74 11.79
C GLU A 29 23.43 -0.49 11.61
N LEU A 30 22.96 -0.26 10.38
CA LEU A 30 22.18 0.93 10.07
C LEU A 30 20.69 0.64 10.30
N HIS A 31 20.08 1.50 11.10
CA HIS A 31 18.65 1.40 11.40
C HIS A 31 17.96 2.67 10.93
N ILE A 32 17.07 2.53 9.96
CA ILE A 32 16.29 3.65 9.44
C ILE A 32 14.85 3.43 9.85
N LYS A 33 14.37 4.20 10.81
CA LYS A 33 13.06 3.98 11.40
C LYS A 33 11.90 4.27 10.45
N ASP A 34 12.02 5.31 9.64
CA ASP A 34 10.94 5.79 8.80
C ASP A 34 11.30 5.66 7.33
N ALA A 35 11.88 4.52 6.96
CA ALA A 35 12.37 4.33 5.60
C ALA A 35 11.24 4.33 4.57
N TYR A 36 10.09 3.75 4.93
CA TYR A 36 8.91 3.69 4.06
C TYR A 36 7.66 4.01 4.84
N LYS A 37 6.64 4.47 4.13
CA LYS A 37 5.36 4.81 4.73
C LYS A 37 4.24 4.22 3.89
N VAL A 38 3.36 3.48 4.53
CA VAL A 38 2.20 2.87 3.90
C VAL A 38 0.98 3.73 4.20
N ASP A 39 0.22 4.11 3.17
CA ASP A 39 -0.94 4.96 3.37
C ASP A 39 -1.97 4.31 4.28
N LEU A 40 -2.38 3.09 3.94
CA LEU A 40 -3.33 2.34 4.74
C LEU A 40 -2.97 0.86 4.76
N LEU A 41 -3.08 0.26 5.92
CA LEU A 41 -2.97 -1.20 6.07
C LEU A 41 -4.29 -1.67 6.65
N ILE A 42 -5.02 -2.48 5.90
CA ILE A 42 -6.37 -2.91 6.27
C ILE A 42 -6.34 -4.33 6.81
N GLU A 43 -6.85 -4.50 8.02
CA GLU A 43 -6.94 -5.78 8.71
C GLU A 43 -5.59 -6.49 8.83
N GLY A 44 -4.50 -5.74 8.78
CA GLY A 44 -3.17 -6.31 8.81
C GLY A 44 -2.82 -7.16 7.58
N MET A 45 -3.63 -7.11 6.53
CA MET A 45 -3.50 -8.01 5.39
C MET A 45 -3.39 -7.31 4.04
N LEU A 46 -3.99 -6.16 3.88
CA LEU A 46 -4.05 -5.47 2.60
C LEU A 46 -3.35 -4.12 2.67
N VAL A 47 -2.30 -3.96 1.88
CA VAL A 47 -1.64 -2.67 1.72
C VAL A 47 -2.40 -1.87 0.67
N LEU A 48 -2.79 -0.66 1.03
CA LEU A 48 -3.54 0.21 0.15
C LEU A 48 -2.78 1.53 -0.02
N GLU A 49 -2.49 1.87 -1.29
CA GLU A 49 -1.82 3.11 -1.62
C GLU A 49 -2.74 3.99 -2.44
N LEU A 50 -2.80 5.27 -2.09
CA LEU A 50 -3.68 6.22 -2.76
C LEU A 50 -2.86 7.21 -3.56
N LYS A 51 -3.23 7.39 -4.82
CA LYS A 51 -2.57 8.33 -5.73
C LYS A 51 -3.60 9.16 -6.46
N SER A 52 -3.15 10.32 -6.95
CA SER A 52 -3.98 11.16 -7.80
C SER A 52 -3.06 11.76 -8.84
N VAL A 53 -2.74 10.98 -9.88
CA VAL A 53 -1.72 11.34 -10.85
C VAL A 53 -2.04 10.74 -12.20
N HIS A 54 -1.64 11.45 -13.28
CA HIS A 54 -1.79 10.97 -14.64
C HIS A 54 -0.61 11.48 -15.45
N PRO A 55 0.11 10.63 -16.21
CA PRO A 55 0.01 9.17 -16.20
C PRO A 55 0.57 8.56 -14.92
N LEU A 56 0.18 7.32 -14.66
CA LEU A 56 0.58 6.64 -13.44
C LEU A 56 1.95 6.00 -13.62
N PRO A 57 2.96 6.45 -12.86
CA PRO A 57 4.30 5.88 -12.98
C PRO A 57 4.35 4.43 -12.51
N LEU A 58 5.05 3.59 -13.26
CA LEU A 58 5.19 2.18 -12.90
C LEU A 58 5.94 1.97 -11.59
N VAL A 59 6.77 2.93 -11.21
CA VAL A 59 7.55 2.82 -9.97
C VAL A 59 6.64 2.69 -8.74
N TYR A 60 5.42 3.21 -8.81
CA TYR A 60 4.49 3.10 -7.68
C TYR A 60 4.10 1.65 -7.40
N PHE A 61 4.00 0.82 -8.42
CA PHE A 61 3.71 -0.59 -8.23
C PHE A 61 4.89 -1.29 -7.55
N ASN A 62 6.10 -0.93 -7.90
CA ASN A 62 7.28 -1.48 -7.26
C ASN A 62 7.38 -1.06 -5.79
N GLN A 63 6.94 0.15 -5.49
CA GLN A 63 6.90 0.62 -4.11
C GLN A 63 5.95 -0.23 -3.27
N ILE A 64 4.78 -0.54 -3.82
CA ILE A 64 3.82 -1.39 -3.13
C ILE A 64 4.41 -2.77 -2.88
N ARG A 65 5.08 -3.35 -3.88
CA ARG A 65 5.71 -4.65 -3.72
C ARG A 65 6.78 -4.63 -2.63
N THR A 66 7.52 -3.54 -2.53
CA THR A 66 8.50 -3.37 -1.47
C THR A 66 7.81 -3.35 -0.10
N HIS A 67 6.71 -2.60 0.01
CA HIS A 67 5.95 -2.55 1.26
C HIS A 67 5.43 -3.94 1.63
N LEU A 68 4.91 -4.67 0.66
CA LEU A 68 4.41 -6.02 0.88
C LEU A 68 5.51 -6.96 1.36
N SER A 69 6.68 -6.85 0.76
CA SER A 69 7.82 -7.67 1.17
C SER A 69 8.25 -7.37 2.60
N LEU A 70 8.32 -6.09 2.95
CA LEU A 70 8.71 -5.68 4.30
C LEU A 70 7.70 -6.14 5.34
N LEU A 71 6.43 -6.18 4.99
CA LEU A 71 5.36 -6.60 5.89
C LEU A 71 5.08 -8.10 5.81
N ASN A 72 5.75 -8.80 4.90
CA ASN A 72 5.52 -10.23 4.66
C ASN A 72 4.07 -10.50 4.25
N LEU A 73 3.54 -9.67 3.38
CA LEU A 73 2.18 -9.78 2.88
C LEU A 73 2.17 -10.00 1.38
N LYS A 74 1.05 -10.52 0.87
CA LYS A 74 0.92 -10.88 -0.53
C LYS A 74 0.05 -9.93 -1.35
N HIS A 75 -0.87 -9.22 -0.71
CA HIS A 75 -1.89 -8.46 -1.41
C HIS A 75 -1.78 -6.96 -1.17
N GLY A 76 -1.77 -6.22 -2.25
CA GLY A 76 -1.81 -4.78 -2.20
C GLY A 76 -2.78 -4.25 -3.24
N MET A 77 -3.11 -2.98 -3.13
CA MET A 77 -3.99 -2.30 -4.05
C MET A 77 -3.55 -0.86 -4.18
N LEU A 78 -3.58 -0.36 -5.41
CA LEU A 78 -3.34 1.04 -5.66
C LEU A 78 -4.63 1.65 -6.18
N LEU A 79 -5.06 2.74 -5.56
CA LEU A 79 -6.22 3.50 -5.99
C LEU A 79 -5.74 4.83 -6.55
N ASN A 80 -5.99 5.05 -7.83
CA ASN A 80 -5.66 6.31 -8.48
C ASN A 80 -6.95 7.07 -8.74
N PHE A 81 -7.09 8.21 -8.09
CA PHE A 81 -8.31 9.01 -8.16
C PHE A 81 -8.34 9.97 -9.34
N LYS A 82 -7.24 10.09 -10.08
CA LYS A 82 -7.20 10.96 -11.25
C LYS A 82 -7.60 10.20 -12.50
N VAL A 83 -8.85 9.74 -12.50
CA VAL A 83 -9.46 9.00 -13.61
C VAL A 83 -10.90 9.46 -13.72
N GLU A 84 -11.51 9.25 -14.90
CA GLU A 84 -12.91 9.62 -15.08
C GLU A 84 -13.84 8.66 -14.35
N LEU A 85 -13.54 7.37 -14.42
CA LEU A 85 -14.31 6.34 -13.72
C LEU A 85 -13.40 5.63 -12.73
N MET A 86 -13.84 5.55 -11.49
CA MET A 86 -13.01 4.98 -10.43
C MET A 86 -12.59 3.54 -10.70
N LYS A 87 -13.42 2.77 -11.39
CA LYS A 87 -13.05 1.39 -11.74
C LYS A 87 -11.75 1.32 -12.55
N ASP A 88 -11.42 2.37 -13.29
CA ASP A 88 -10.21 2.42 -14.09
C ASP A 88 -8.98 2.84 -13.29
N GLY A 89 -9.18 3.23 -12.04
CA GLY A 89 -8.10 3.61 -11.14
C GLY A 89 -7.81 2.59 -10.06
N ILE A 90 -8.39 1.40 -10.14
CA ILE A 90 -8.20 0.35 -9.15
C ILE A 90 -7.25 -0.70 -9.71
N TYR A 91 -6.10 -0.87 -9.06
CA TYR A 91 -5.09 -1.83 -9.49
C TYR A 91 -4.76 -2.77 -8.35
N ARG A 92 -4.79 -4.06 -8.61
CA ARG A 92 -4.38 -5.06 -7.63
C ARG A 92 -2.91 -5.37 -7.84
N VAL A 93 -2.18 -5.49 -6.75
CA VAL A 93 -0.76 -5.76 -6.78
C VAL A 93 -0.49 -6.98 -5.92
N PHE A 94 0.21 -7.95 -6.49
CA PHE A 94 0.55 -9.17 -5.78
C PHE A 94 2.04 -9.25 -5.57
N ASN A 95 2.42 -9.79 -4.44
CA ASN A 95 3.81 -10.11 -4.18
C ASN A 95 3.93 -11.62 -4.03
N ASN A 96 4.76 -12.22 -4.85
CA ASN A 96 4.95 -13.67 -4.87
C ASN A 96 6.15 -14.12 -4.05
N PHE A 97 6.54 -13.29 -3.08
CA PHE A 97 7.68 -13.66 -2.26
C PHE A 97 7.45 -15.05 -1.66
N GLY A 98 8.51 -15.83 -1.60
CA GLY A 98 8.40 -17.20 -1.13
C GLY A 98 8.01 -18.19 -2.19
N LYS A 99 7.47 -17.74 -3.31
CA LYS A 99 7.08 -18.63 -4.41
C LYS A 99 8.18 -18.77 -5.45
N GLU A 100 9.01 -17.78 -5.58
CA GLU A 100 10.10 -17.78 -6.53
C GLU A 100 11.09 -18.87 -6.24
N SER A 101 10.99 -19.47 -5.09
CA SER A 101 11.81 -20.62 -4.75
C SER A 101 11.36 -21.88 -5.48
N LEU A 102 10.22 -21.81 -6.11
CA LEU A 102 9.65 -22.94 -6.83
C LEU A 102 10.34 -23.21 -8.15
#